data_bd5cfcedd3efef3372b5f5c39c78b4cb
#
_entry.id   bd5cfcedd3efef3372b5f5c39c78b4cb
#
_cell.length_a   1.000
_cell.length_b   1.000
_cell.length_c   1.000
_cell.angle_alpha   90.00
_cell.angle_beta   90.00
_cell.angle_gamma   90.00
#
_symmetry.space_group_name_H-M   'P 1'
#
loop_
_entity.id
_entity.type
_entity.pdbx_description
1 polymer ?
#
loop_
_entity_poly.entity_id
_entity_poly.type
_entity_poly.pdbx_seq_one_letter_code
_entity_poly.pdbx_strand_id
1 'polypeptide(L)' 'MTPRFVPLSDVAEMLSISASQAYALVRSGELRAIKIGGRGQWRVEVTELESYIQRSYEATAHILEEEREQERQKASRDR' A
#
# COMPACT_ATOMS: atom_id res chain seq x y z
N MET A 1 -20.20 -3.55 -15.19
CA MET A 1 -20.13 -3.97 -13.79
C MET A 1 -18.67 -4.02 -13.30
N THR A 2 -18.37 -3.33 -12.23
CA THR A 2 -17.01 -3.28 -11.69
C THR A 2 -16.70 -4.59 -10.97
N PRO A 3 -15.58 -5.27 -11.29
CA PRO A 3 -15.22 -6.49 -10.57
C PRO A 3 -14.98 -6.20 -9.11
N ARG A 4 -15.39 -7.13 -8.25
CA ARG A 4 -15.17 -7.03 -6.81
C ARG A 4 -13.73 -7.44 -6.43
N PHE A 5 -13.17 -8.37 -7.19
CA PHE A 5 -11.82 -8.88 -6.99
C PHE A 5 -10.98 -8.66 -8.24
N VAL A 6 -9.71 -8.38 -8.04
CA VAL A 6 -8.77 -8.24 -9.14
C VAL A 6 -7.55 -9.12 -8.88
N PRO A 7 -6.88 -9.60 -9.94
CA PRO A 7 -5.65 -10.36 -9.76
C PRO A 7 -4.53 -9.48 -9.26
N LEU A 8 -3.53 -10.12 -8.64
CA LEU A 8 -2.41 -9.38 -8.06
C LEU A 8 -1.61 -8.62 -9.13
N SER A 9 -1.57 -9.12 -10.36
CA SER A 9 -0.94 -8.41 -11.46
C SER A 9 -1.59 -7.05 -11.73
N ASP A 10 -2.92 -6.99 -11.61
CA ASP A 10 -3.65 -5.73 -11.78
C ASP A 10 -3.33 -4.76 -10.65
N VAL A 11 -3.19 -5.27 -9.42
CA VAL A 11 -2.81 -4.45 -8.26
C VAL A 11 -1.45 -3.82 -8.49
N ALA A 12 -0.48 -4.59 -8.96
CA ALA A 12 0.85 -4.07 -9.27
C ALA A 12 0.78 -2.94 -10.29
N GLU A 13 -0.02 -3.12 -11.32
CA GLU A 13 -0.22 -2.12 -12.36
C GLU A 13 -0.92 -0.87 -11.82
N MET A 14 -1.97 -1.05 -11.04
CA MET A 14 -2.74 0.06 -10.45
C MET A 14 -1.90 0.89 -9.48
N LEU A 15 -1.00 0.26 -8.74
CA LEU A 15 -0.12 0.93 -7.80
C LEU A 15 1.22 1.35 -8.44
N SER A 16 1.44 1.01 -9.70
CA SER A 16 2.69 1.30 -10.43
C SER A 16 3.92 0.73 -9.70
N ILE A 17 3.80 -0.50 -9.24
CA ILE A 17 4.89 -1.21 -8.55
C ILE A 17 5.17 -2.52 -9.27
N SER A 18 6.28 -3.16 -8.93
CA SER A 18 6.63 -4.45 -9.52
C SER A 18 5.74 -5.56 -8.97
N ALA A 19 5.69 -6.68 -9.69
CA ALA A 19 4.96 -7.87 -9.23
C ALA A 19 5.53 -8.36 -7.89
N SER A 20 6.85 -8.29 -7.72
CA SER A 20 7.50 -8.69 -6.48
C SER A 20 7.09 -7.82 -5.30
N GLN A 21 6.98 -6.53 -5.53
CA GLN A 21 6.53 -5.59 -4.50
C GLN A 21 5.08 -5.84 -4.11
N ALA A 22 4.20 -6.07 -5.08
CA ALA A 22 2.81 -6.39 -4.81
C ALA A 22 2.69 -7.68 -4.00
N TYR A 23 3.47 -8.69 -4.37
CA TYR A 23 3.50 -9.97 -3.65
C TYR A 23 4.00 -9.77 -2.21
N ALA A 24 5.01 -8.93 -2.02
CA ALA A 24 5.53 -8.63 -0.69
C ALA A 24 4.49 -7.97 0.20
N LEU A 25 3.66 -7.09 -0.34
CA LEU A 25 2.58 -6.45 0.41
C LEU A 25 1.56 -7.47 0.92
N VAL A 26 1.25 -8.46 0.10
CA VAL A 26 0.32 -9.54 0.48
C VAL A 26 0.97 -10.43 1.53
N ARG A 27 2.23 -10.79 1.34
CA ARG A 27 2.95 -11.66 2.26
C ARG A 27 3.14 -11.04 3.64
N SER A 28 3.35 -9.74 3.70
CA SER A 28 3.51 -9.03 4.97
C SER A 28 2.19 -8.78 5.70
N GLY A 29 1.07 -8.95 4.99
CA GLY A 29 -0.25 -8.66 5.56
C GLY A 29 -0.66 -7.20 5.44
N GLU A 30 0.18 -6.35 4.84
CA GLU A 30 -0.17 -4.95 4.63
C GLU A 30 -1.35 -4.79 3.68
N LEU A 31 -1.43 -5.68 2.69
CA LEU A 31 -2.56 -5.73 1.75
C LEU A 31 -3.26 -7.07 1.88
N ARG A 32 -4.51 -7.05 2.33
CA ARG A 32 -5.28 -8.27 2.50
C ARG A 32 -5.68 -8.84 1.15
N ALA A 33 -5.48 -10.13 0.98
CA ALA A 33 -5.80 -10.84 -0.25
C ALA A 33 -6.21 -12.26 0.08
N ILE A 34 -6.84 -12.92 -0.87
CA ILE A 34 -7.24 -14.32 -0.72
C ILE A 34 -6.68 -15.14 -1.86
N LYS A 35 -6.50 -16.43 -1.60
CA LYS A 35 -6.14 -17.40 -2.64
C LYS A 35 -7.41 -18.07 -3.11
N ILE A 36 -7.58 -18.13 -4.43
CA ILE A 36 -8.74 -18.74 -5.05
C ILE A 36 -8.27 -19.87 -5.96
N GLY A 37 -8.97 -20.99 -5.90
CA GLY A 37 -8.71 -22.12 -6.75
C GLY A 37 -7.58 -23.03 -6.29
N GLY A 38 -7.44 -24.17 -6.93
CA GLY A 38 -6.48 -25.22 -6.55
C GLY A 38 -5.03 -24.81 -6.73
N ARG A 39 -4.75 -23.82 -7.56
CA ARG A 39 -3.37 -23.33 -7.81
C ARG A 39 -3.00 -22.14 -6.93
N GLY A 40 -3.91 -21.74 -6.03
CA GLY A 40 -3.62 -20.69 -5.08
C GLY A 40 -3.35 -19.33 -5.71
N GLN A 41 -4.17 -18.93 -6.68
CA GLN A 41 -4.02 -17.61 -7.31
C GLN A 41 -4.50 -16.53 -6.37
N TRP A 42 -3.68 -15.51 -6.19
CA TRP A 42 -4.01 -14.39 -5.34
C TRP A 42 -5.04 -13.46 -5.99
N ARG A 43 -6.03 -13.06 -5.18
CA ARG A 43 -7.04 -12.08 -5.59
C ARG A 43 -7.21 -11.05 -4.49
N VAL A 44 -7.34 -9.79 -4.87
CA VAL A 44 -7.48 -8.69 -3.93
C VAL A 44 -8.86 -8.08 -4.12
N GLU A 45 -9.59 -7.94 -3.02
CA GLU A 45 -10.88 -7.26 -3.04
C GLU A 45 -10.65 -5.77 -3.27
N VAL A 46 -11.41 -5.16 -4.17
CA VAL A 46 -11.22 -3.76 -4.54
C VAL A 46 -11.31 -2.83 -3.32
N THR A 47 -12.24 -3.13 -2.40
CA THR A 47 -12.38 -2.34 -1.17
C THR A 47 -11.15 -2.44 -0.27
N GLU A 48 -10.49 -3.60 -0.25
CA GLU A 48 -9.25 -3.76 0.52
C GLU A 48 -8.10 -2.98 -0.11
N LEU A 49 -8.05 -2.94 -1.42
CA LEU A 49 -7.06 -2.13 -2.12
C LEU A 49 -7.28 -0.64 -1.84
N GLU A 50 -8.52 -0.19 -1.88
CA GLU A 50 -8.87 1.19 -1.56
C GLU A 50 -8.49 1.55 -0.12
N SER A 51 -8.75 0.65 0.82
CA SER A 51 -8.35 0.84 2.22
C SER A 51 -6.85 0.93 2.39
N TYR A 52 -6.11 0.08 1.66
CA TYR A 52 -4.65 0.12 1.67
C TYR A 52 -4.13 1.46 1.16
N ILE A 53 -4.71 1.95 0.06
CA ILE A 53 -4.33 3.24 -0.51
C ILE A 53 -4.58 4.37 0.50
N GLN A 54 -5.74 4.35 1.15
CA GLN A 54 -6.08 5.38 2.14
C GLN A 54 -5.12 5.35 3.33
N ARG A 55 -4.81 4.16 3.85
CA ARG A 55 -3.85 4.02 4.95
C ARG A 55 -2.45 4.51 4.53
N SER A 56 -2.08 4.29 3.28
CA SER A 56 -0.79 4.75 2.75
C SER A 56 -0.71 6.27 2.69
N TYR A 57 -1.79 6.92 2.30
CA TYR A 57 -1.86 8.39 2.33
C TYR A 57 -1.70 8.92 3.75
N GLU A 58 -2.39 8.30 4.71
CA GLU A 58 -2.32 8.71 6.12
C GLU A 58 -0.92 8.50 6.69
N ALA A 59 -0.31 7.35 6.41
CA ALA A 59 1.03 7.04 6.87
C ALA A 59 2.05 8.02 6.29
N THR A 60 1.93 8.34 5.01
CA THR A 60 2.81 9.27 4.33
C THR A 60 2.65 10.68 4.89
N ALA A 61 1.42 11.11 5.15
CA ALA A 61 1.17 12.42 5.74
C ALA A 61 1.83 12.53 7.12
N HIS A 62 1.79 11.46 7.89
CA HIS A 62 2.41 11.42 9.21
C HIS A 62 3.94 11.50 9.11
N ILE A 63 4.53 10.79 8.17
CA ILE A 63 5.97 10.84 7.91
C ILE A 63 6.41 12.26 7.54
N LEU A 64 5.66 12.91 6.65
CA LEU A 64 5.96 14.26 6.21
C LEU A 64 5.84 15.27 7.36
N GLU A 65 4.88 15.06 8.24
CA GLU A 65 4.73 15.90 9.43
C GLU A 65 5.92 15.77 10.37
N GLU A 66 6.38 14.55 10.61
CA GLU A 66 7.55 14.28 11.43
C GLU A 66 8.82 14.92 10.85
N GLU A 67 8.98 14.81 9.53
CA GLU A 67 10.14 15.41 8.84
C GLU A 67 10.13 16.93 8.96
N ARG A 68 8.97 17.57 8.83
CA ARG A 68 8.84 19.02 9.00
C ARG A 68 9.19 19.44 10.40
N GLU A 69 8.78 18.67 11.40
CA GLU A 69 9.08 18.95 12.79
C GLU A 69 10.56 18.83 13.08
N GLN A 70 11.22 17.81 12.53
CA GLN A 70 12.66 17.65 12.66
C GLN A 70 13.42 18.80 12.01
N GLU A 71 12.98 19.26 10.84
CA GLU A 71 13.58 20.40 10.16
C GLU A 71 13.43 21.69 10.98
N ARG A 72 12.26 21.91 11.59
CA ARG A 72 12.04 23.06 12.46
C ARG A 72 12.95 23.04 13.66
N GLN A 73 13.11 21.88 14.31
CA GLN A 73 13.98 21.70 15.44
C GLN A 73 15.45 21.92 15.06
N LYS A 74 15.85 21.42 13.90
CA LYS A 74 17.19 21.59 13.37
C LYS A 74 17.50 23.07 13.08
N ALA A 75 16.55 23.77 12.48
CA ALA A 75 16.68 25.19 12.20
C ALA A 75 16.83 26.01 13.49
N SER A 76 16.12 25.63 14.57
CA SER A 76 16.23 26.27 15.87
C SER A 76 17.58 26.03 16.49
N ARG A 77 18.20 24.87 16.28
CA ARG A 77 19.51 24.54 16.86
C ARG A 77 20.67 25.26 16.20
N ASP A 78 20.51 25.66 14.96
CA ASP A 78 21.57 26.30 14.18
C ASP A 78 21.70 27.80 14.43
N ARG A 79 20.98 28.33 15.40
CA ARG A 79 21.09 29.74 15.82
C ARG A 79 22.05 29.92 16.98
#